data_f84f00a2d68ad994460fa01f45d28f44
#
_entry.id   f84f00a2d68ad994460fa01f45d28f44
#
_cell.length_a   1.000
_cell.length_b   1.000
_cell.length_c   1.000
_cell.angle_alpha   90.00
_cell.angle_beta   90.00
_cell.angle_gamma   90.00
#
_symmetry.space_group_name_H-M   'P 1'
#
loop_
_entity.id
_entity.type
_entity.pdbx_description
1 polymer ?
#
loop_
_entity_poly.entity_id
_entity_poly.type
_entity_poly.pdbx_seq_one_letter_code
_entity_poly.pdbx_strand_id
1 'polypeptide(L)'
;MKPYYEDHHKVRYTAESIRQSVELSARYINDRKLPDKAIDVLDEVGASRMLLPEGKRKKTISVKDVENVVAKMARIPPKTVSQNDKKTLSNLKSDLRRLVYGQDRAIEALSSAIKLSRAGLREPEKPIGCYLFSGPTGVGKTEVARQLAHSMGIELVRFDMSEYMERHTVSRLIGAPPGYVGFDQGGLLTDAIDKQPHSVLLLSLIHI
;
A
#
# COMPACT_ATOMS: atom_id res chain seq x y z
N MET A 1 -19.66 21.56 8.70
CA MET A 1 -18.29 21.40 8.18
C MET A 1 -18.19 21.64 6.67
N LYS A 2 -18.99 20.97 5.80
CA LYS A 2 -18.91 21.14 4.34
C LYS A 2 -18.88 22.60 3.86
N PRO A 3 -19.82 23.49 4.23
CA PRO A 3 -19.82 24.89 3.76
C PRO A 3 -18.54 25.65 4.13
N TYR A 4 -17.97 25.36 5.31
CA TYR A 4 -16.75 25.99 5.79
C TYR A 4 -15.55 25.66 4.89
N TYR A 5 -15.35 24.39 4.53
CA TYR A 5 -14.26 23.97 3.63
C TYR A 5 -14.50 24.44 2.19
N GLU A 6 -15.77 24.50 1.74
CA GLU A 6 -16.11 25.02 0.42
C GLU A 6 -15.75 26.51 0.30
N ASP A 7 -16.03 27.29 1.34
CA ASP A 7 -15.71 28.71 1.42
C ASP A 7 -14.20 28.95 1.54
N HIS A 8 -13.53 28.16 2.39
CA HIS A 8 -12.09 28.27 2.62
C HIS A 8 -11.26 27.98 1.37
N HIS A 9 -11.56 26.87 0.70
CA HIS A 9 -10.83 26.43 -0.49
C HIS A 9 -11.44 26.92 -1.81
N LYS A 10 -12.56 27.66 -1.78
CA LYS A 10 -13.29 28.15 -2.95
C LYS A 10 -13.63 27.05 -3.96
N VAL A 11 -14.01 25.90 -3.46
CA VAL A 11 -14.38 24.69 -4.22
C VAL A 11 -15.76 24.19 -3.80
N ARG A 12 -16.33 23.25 -4.57
CA ARG A 12 -17.58 22.56 -4.22
C ARG A 12 -17.32 21.07 -4.12
N TYR A 13 -17.71 20.47 -3.00
CA TYR A 13 -17.65 19.02 -2.80
C TYR A 13 -18.96 18.37 -3.22
N THR A 14 -18.88 17.37 -4.11
CA THR A 14 -20.05 16.56 -4.43
C THR A 14 -20.37 15.62 -3.26
N ALA A 15 -21.62 15.18 -3.14
CA ALA A 15 -22.01 14.21 -2.11
C ALA A 15 -21.18 12.92 -2.22
N GLU A 16 -20.91 12.50 -3.47
CA GLU A 16 -20.11 11.32 -3.76
C GLU A 16 -18.64 11.50 -3.35
N SER A 17 -18.04 12.68 -3.57
CA SER A 17 -16.65 12.93 -3.13
C SER A 17 -16.50 12.89 -1.62
N ILE A 18 -17.48 13.38 -0.87
CA ILE A 18 -17.49 13.31 0.60
C ILE A 18 -17.60 11.86 1.07
N ARG A 19 -18.52 11.08 0.48
CA ARG A 19 -18.69 9.66 0.78
C ARG A 19 -17.41 8.89 0.54
N GLN A 20 -16.78 9.10 -0.62
CA GLN A 20 -15.52 8.47 -0.97
C GLN A 20 -14.36 8.89 -0.06
N SER A 21 -14.33 10.14 0.43
CA SER A 21 -13.32 10.56 1.42
C SER A 21 -13.42 9.75 2.71
N VAL A 22 -14.63 9.44 3.17
CA VAL A 22 -14.85 8.58 4.35
C VAL A 22 -14.44 7.12 4.06
N GLU A 23 -14.95 6.54 2.97
CA GLU A 23 -14.71 5.14 2.63
C GLU A 23 -13.23 4.86 2.36
N LEU A 24 -12.56 5.71 1.56
CA LEU A 24 -11.16 5.52 1.21
C LEU A 24 -10.22 5.82 2.37
N SER A 25 -10.50 6.86 3.18
CA SER A 25 -9.70 7.11 4.39
C SER A 25 -9.82 5.99 5.40
N ALA A 26 -11.02 5.42 5.60
CA ALA A 26 -11.23 4.26 6.47
C ALA A 26 -10.40 3.05 6.02
N ARG A 27 -10.25 2.87 4.70
CA ARG A 27 -9.62 1.70 4.09
C ARG A 27 -8.10 1.81 3.99
N TYR A 28 -7.57 3.00 3.74
CA TYR A 28 -6.16 3.18 3.36
C TYR A 28 -5.34 4.02 4.32
N ILE A 29 -5.96 4.82 5.19
CA ILE A 29 -5.26 5.67 6.16
C ILE A 29 -5.44 5.06 7.55
N ASN A 30 -4.35 4.61 8.16
CA ASN A 30 -4.36 3.93 9.46
C ASN A 30 -3.93 4.82 10.63
N ASP A 31 -3.25 5.93 10.35
CA ASP A 31 -2.60 6.78 11.37
C ASP A 31 -3.59 7.52 12.28
N ARG A 32 -4.84 7.70 11.83
CA ARG A 32 -5.88 8.44 12.56
C ARG A 32 -7.22 7.70 12.54
N LYS A 33 -8.09 8.06 13.45
CA LYS A 33 -9.47 7.51 13.53
C LYS A 33 -10.45 8.37 12.74
N LEU A 34 -11.59 7.80 12.37
CA LEU A 34 -12.72 8.58 11.88
C LEU A 34 -13.36 9.38 13.05
N PRO A 35 -13.85 10.58 12.83
CA PRO A 35 -14.02 11.26 11.54
C PRO A 35 -12.78 12.03 11.05
N ASP A 36 -11.75 12.24 11.88
CA ASP A 36 -10.64 13.16 11.65
C ASP A 36 -9.92 12.90 10.33
N LYS A 37 -9.55 11.64 10.06
CA LYS A 37 -8.88 11.27 8.80
C LYS A 37 -9.68 11.57 7.54
N ALA A 38 -11.02 11.54 7.61
CA ALA A 38 -11.86 11.89 6.47
C ALA A 38 -11.92 13.42 6.27
N ILE A 39 -11.88 14.16 7.37
CA ILE A 39 -11.82 15.63 7.37
C ILE A 39 -10.46 16.07 6.79
N ASP A 40 -9.36 15.45 7.20
CA ASP A 40 -8.02 15.72 6.66
C ASP A 40 -7.97 15.49 5.14
N VAL A 41 -8.60 14.41 4.65
CA VAL A 41 -8.69 14.15 3.21
C VAL A 41 -9.47 15.26 2.49
N LEU A 42 -10.58 15.72 3.04
CA LEU A 42 -11.35 16.82 2.45
C LEU A 42 -10.53 18.10 2.39
N ASP A 43 -9.84 18.44 3.46
CA ASP A 43 -8.98 19.62 3.55
C ASP A 43 -7.84 19.55 2.52
N GLU A 44 -7.11 18.45 2.47
CA GLU A 44 -5.99 18.23 1.55
C GLU A 44 -6.44 18.25 0.08
N VAL A 45 -7.61 17.70 -0.25
CA VAL A 45 -8.17 17.77 -1.60
C VAL A 45 -8.48 19.21 -1.98
N GLY A 46 -9.07 20.00 -1.08
CA GLY A 46 -9.31 21.42 -1.29
C GLY A 46 -8.02 22.21 -1.49
N ALA A 47 -7.04 22.02 -0.61
CA ALA A 47 -5.73 22.66 -0.67
C ALA A 47 -4.98 22.31 -1.96
N SER A 48 -4.98 21.04 -2.37
CA SER A 48 -4.34 20.59 -3.61
C SER A 48 -4.88 21.30 -4.86
N ARG A 49 -6.15 21.69 -4.84
CA ARG A 49 -6.77 22.47 -5.92
C ARG A 49 -6.32 23.92 -5.95
N MET A 50 -6.11 24.53 -4.80
CA MET A 50 -5.61 25.91 -4.71
C MET A 50 -4.17 26.03 -5.24
N LEU A 51 -3.36 24.99 -5.10
CA LEU A 51 -1.98 24.95 -5.61
C LEU A 51 -1.88 24.87 -7.15
N LEU A 52 -2.96 24.52 -7.85
CA LEU A 52 -2.95 24.50 -9.31
C LEU A 52 -3.00 25.91 -9.89
N PRO A 53 -2.38 26.16 -11.06
CA PRO A 53 -2.51 27.42 -11.81
C PRO A 53 -3.99 27.76 -12.06
N GLU A 54 -4.36 29.04 -12.00
CA GLU A 54 -5.76 29.50 -12.07
C GLU A 54 -6.54 28.94 -13.27
N GLY A 55 -5.91 28.84 -14.44
CA GLY A 55 -6.53 28.27 -15.65
C GLY A 55 -6.85 26.77 -15.58
N LYS A 56 -6.28 26.04 -14.61
CA LYS A 56 -6.52 24.59 -14.39
C LYS A 56 -7.35 24.28 -13.15
N ARG A 57 -7.77 25.30 -12.37
CA ARG A 57 -8.57 25.11 -11.16
C ARG A 57 -10.02 24.78 -11.51
N LYS A 58 -10.39 23.53 -11.36
CA LYS A 58 -11.81 23.14 -11.41
C LYS A 58 -12.46 23.47 -10.07
N LYS A 59 -13.60 24.14 -10.10
CA LYS A 59 -14.34 24.52 -8.89
C LYS A 59 -15.00 23.33 -8.19
N THR A 60 -15.22 22.22 -8.89
CA THR A 60 -15.90 21.05 -8.34
C THR A 60 -14.88 19.91 -8.10
N ILE A 61 -14.90 19.37 -6.89
CA ILE A 61 -14.11 18.20 -6.48
C ILE A 61 -14.82 16.94 -6.92
N SER A 62 -14.14 16.12 -7.72
CA SER A 62 -14.61 14.82 -8.18
C SER A 62 -14.06 13.68 -7.32
N VAL A 63 -14.64 12.48 -7.47
CA VAL A 63 -14.14 11.24 -6.85
C VAL A 63 -12.67 11.00 -7.18
N LYS A 64 -12.26 11.21 -8.44
CA LYS A 64 -10.86 11.03 -8.86
C LYS A 64 -9.88 11.94 -8.12
N ASP A 65 -10.31 13.12 -7.73
CA ASP A 65 -9.47 14.05 -6.97
C ASP A 65 -9.23 13.52 -5.56
N VAL A 66 -10.27 12.97 -4.95
CA VAL A 66 -10.18 12.30 -3.63
C VAL A 66 -9.28 11.05 -3.73
N GLU A 67 -9.48 10.20 -4.74
CA GLU A 67 -8.65 9.01 -4.98
C GLU A 67 -7.15 9.38 -5.09
N ASN A 68 -6.83 10.42 -5.84
CA ASN A 68 -5.45 10.87 -6.02
C ASN A 68 -4.82 11.40 -4.72
N VAL A 69 -5.59 12.13 -3.91
CA VAL A 69 -5.09 12.67 -2.64
C VAL A 69 -4.92 11.55 -1.61
N VAL A 70 -5.92 10.66 -1.48
CA VAL A 70 -5.78 9.49 -0.60
C VAL A 70 -4.60 8.62 -1.01
N ALA A 71 -4.38 8.41 -2.31
CA ALA A 71 -3.22 7.67 -2.79
C ALA A 71 -1.89 8.31 -2.35
N LYS A 72 -1.79 9.64 -2.41
CA LYS A 72 -0.60 10.36 -1.93
C LYS A 72 -0.44 10.29 -0.41
N MET A 73 -1.51 10.53 0.35
CA MET A 73 -1.48 10.47 1.82
C MET A 73 -1.11 9.07 2.32
N ALA A 74 -1.71 8.04 1.75
CA ALA A 74 -1.45 6.64 2.09
C ALA A 74 -0.19 6.06 1.42
N ARG A 75 0.52 6.85 0.61
CA ARG A 75 1.73 6.41 -0.15
C ARG A 75 1.51 5.17 -1.00
N ILE A 76 0.36 5.09 -1.66
CA ILE A 76 -0.01 3.98 -2.55
C ILE A 76 -0.20 4.47 -3.98
N PRO A 77 0.02 3.59 -4.98
CA PRO A 77 -0.23 3.95 -6.36
C PRO A 77 -1.71 4.34 -6.58
N PRO A 78 -2.00 5.44 -7.31
CA PRO A 78 -3.39 5.89 -7.56
C PRO A 78 -4.28 4.81 -8.20
N LYS A 79 -3.70 3.91 -8.99
CA LYS A 79 -4.41 2.78 -9.61
C LYS A 79 -5.02 1.81 -8.59
N THR A 80 -4.42 1.70 -7.41
CA THR A 80 -4.87 0.80 -6.33
C THR A 80 -6.10 1.35 -5.61
N VAL A 81 -6.30 2.67 -5.62
CA VAL A 81 -7.41 3.35 -4.96
C VAL A 81 -8.65 3.42 -5.87
N SER A 82 -8.45 3.36 -7.19
CA SER A 82 -9.54 3.50 -8.18
C SER A 82 -10.39 2.22 -8.29
N GLN A 83 -11.61 2.36 -8.82
CA GLN A 83 -12.54 1.23 -9.09
C GLN A 83 -11.98 0.16 -10.05
N ASN A 84 -10.84 0.41 -10.72
CA ASN A 84 -10.15 -0.57 -11.55
C ASN A 84 -9.52 -1.73 -10.75
N ASP A 85 -9.41 -1.61 -9.42
CA ASP A 85 -8.88 -2.67 -8.55
C ASP A 85 -9.61 -4.01 -8.73
N LYS A 86 -10.94 -3.98 -8.93
CA LYS A 86 -11.73 -5.21 -9.20
C LYS A 86 -11.30 -5.95 -10.46
N LYS A 87 -10.96 -5.23 -11.54
CA LYS A 87 -10.48 -5.85 -12.79
C LYS A 87 -9.06 -6.41 -12.62
N THR A 88 -8.17 -5.67 -11.97
CA THR A 88 -6.83 -6.13 -11.65
C THR A 88 -6.87 -7.41 -10.81
N LEU A 89 -7.69 -7.45 -9.77
CA LEU A 89 -7.86 -8.62 -8.91
C LEU A 89 -8.52 -9.81 -9.63
N SER A 90 -9.44 -9.57 -10.55
CA SER A 90 -10.05 -10.67 -11.33
C SER A 90 -9.03 -11.34 -12.23
N ASN A 91 -8.13 -10.57 -12.84
CA ASN A 91 -7.13 -11.05 -13.79
C ASN A 91 -5.81 -11.50 -13.12
N LEU A 92 -5.59 -11.17 -11.85
CA LEU A 92 -4.34 -11.42 -11.14
C LEU A 92 -3.81 -12.87 -11.31
N LYS A 93 -4.70 -13.87 -11.15
CA LYS A 93 -4.34 -15.28 -11.31
C LYS A 93 -3.87 -15.60 -12.73
N SER A 94 -4.55 -15.11 -13.74
CA SER A 94 -4.20 -15.35 -15.16
C SER A 94 -2.92 -14.63 -15.54
N ASP A 95 -2.71 -13.42 -15.04
CA ASP A 95 -1.52 -12.61 -15.35
C ASP A 95 -0.27 -13.23 -14.72
N LEU A 96 -0.36 -13.68 -13.45
CA LEU A 96 0.74 -14.38 -12.81
C LEU A 96 1.08 -15.71 -13.50
N ARG A 97 0.09 -16.49 -13.93
CA ARG A 97 0.31 -17.76 -14.64
C ARG A 97 0.97 -17.59 -16.01
N ARG A 98 0.77 -16.47 -16.68
CA ARG A 98 1.44 -16.15 -17.95
C ARG A 98 2.93 -15.88 -17.79
N LEU A 99 3.34 -15.42 -16.62
CA LEU A 99 4.71 -14.95 -16.36
C LEU A 99 5.52 -15.94 -15.53
N VAL A 100 4.87 -16.75 -14.69
CA VAL A 100 5.53 -17.71 -13.82
C VAL A 100 4.94 -19.11 -14.05
N TYR A 101 5.75 -19.99 -14.58
CA TYR A 101 5.36 -21.36 -14.92
C TYR A 101 5.63 -22.33 -13.76
N GLY A 102 4.78 -23.35 -13.64
CA GLY A 102 4.97 -24.45 -12.67
C GLY A 102 4.68 -24.08 -11.21
N GLN A 103 4.11 -22.90 -10.94
CA GLN A 103 3.76 -22.44 -9.60
C GLN A 103 2.25 -22.27 -9.39
N ASP A 104 1.44 -23.07 -10.08
CA ASP A 104 -0.02 -22.94 -10.10
C ASP A 104 -0.67 -22.96 -8.72
N ARG A 105 -0.25 -23.87 -7.85
CA ARG A 105 -0.79 -23.99 -6.48
C ARG A 105 -0.47 -22.76 -5.64
N ALA A 106 0.76 -22.27 -5.71
CA ALA A 106 1.20 -21.07 -4.99
C ALA A 106 0.48 -19.83 -5.48
N ILE A 107 0.36 -19.66 -6.80
CA ILE A 107 -0.37 -18.54 -7.43
C ILE A 107 -1.86 -18.57 -7.05
N GLU A 108 -2.47 -19.75 -6.99
CA GLU A 108 -3.88 -19.90 -6.62
C GLU A 108 -4.13 -19.52 -5.15
N ALA A 109 -3.33 -20.04 -4.23
CA ALA A 109 -3.42 -19.72 -2.81
C ALA A 109 -3.22 -18.22 -2.57
N LEU A 110 -2.17 -17.64 -3.18
CA LEU A 110 -1.84 -16.22 -3.07
C LEU A 110 -2.95 -15.32 -3.63
N SER A 111 -3.45 -15.62 -4.83
CA SER A 111 -4.52 -14.86 -5.48
C SER A 111 -5.82 -14.90 -4.68
N SER A 112 -6.16 -16.06 -4.11
CA SER A 112 -7.37 -16.24 -3.28
C SER A 112 -7.26 -15.43 -1.99
N ALA A 113 -6.14 -15.47 -1.30
CA ALA A 113 -5.93 -14.73 -0.07
C ALA A 113 -5.96 -13.21 -0.29
N ILE A 114 -5.37 -12.72 -1.38
CA ILE A 114 -5.42 -11.31 -1.74
C ILE A 114 -6.87 -10.86 -2.03
N LYS A 115 -7.64 -11.68 -2.75
CA LYS A 115 -9.06 -11.39 -3.02
C LYS A 115 -9.89 -11.33 -1.74
N LEU A 116 -9.70 -12.28 -0.81
CA LEU A 116 -10.37 -12.28 0.49
C LEU A 116 -10.02 -11.05 1.33
N SER A 117 -8.74 -10.70 1.38
CA SER A 117 -8.29 -9.49 2.07
C SER A 117 -8.91 -8.22 1.51
N ARG A 118 -8.96 -8.09 0.19
CA ARG A 118 -9.58 -6.94 -0.49
C ARG A 118 -11.10 -6.89 -0.37
N ALA A 119 -11.74 -8.02 -0.13
CA ALA A 119 -13.17 -8.10 0.17
C ALA A 119 -13.52 -7.64 1.61
N GLY A 120 -12.54 -7.23 2.42
CA GLY A 120 -12.75 -6.76 3.79
C GLY A 120 -12.86 -7.87 4.84
N LEU A 121 -12.55 -9.12 4.47
CA LEU A 121 -12.59 -10.29 5.35
C LEU A 121 -11.29 -10.50 6.15
N ARG A 122 -10.53 -9.43 6.32
CA ARG A 122 -9.23 -9.43 7.01
C ARG A 122 -9.31 -8.59 8.29
N GLU A 123 -8.49 -8.94 9.28
CA GLU A 123 -8.22 -8.07 10.43
C GLU A 123 -7.42 -6.84 9.97
N PRO A 124 -7.85 -5.61 10.33
CA PRO A 124 -7.23 -4.37 9.81
C PRO A 124 -5.74 -4.22 10.11
N GLU A 125 -5.30 -4.71 11.29
CA GLU A 125 -3.93 -4.54 11.78
C GLU A 125 -2.94 -5.60 11.28
N LYS A 126 -3.43 -6.66 10.61
CA LYS A 126 -2.58 -7.73 10.10
C LYS A 126 -2.20 -7.54 8.64
N PRO A 127 -1.03 -8.04 8.20
CA PRO A 127 -0.68 -8.05 6.78
C PRO A 127 -1.70 -8.85 5.98
N ILE A 128 -1.75 -8.63 4.66
CA ILE A 128 -2.64 -9.36 3.73
C ILE A 128 -2.40 -10.86 3.82
N GLY A 129 -1.15 -11.26 4.01
CA GLY A 129 -0.74 -12.63 4.24
C GLY A 129 0.76 -12.73 4.44
N CYS A 130 1.18 -13.79 5.12
CA CYS A 130 2.56 -14.19 5.25
C CYS A 130 2.71 -15.56 4.60
N TYR A 131 3.60 -15.68 3.62
CA TYR A 131 3.74 -16.88 2.80
C TYR A 131 5.18 -17.38 2.82
N LEU A 132 5.36 -18.66 3.09
CA LEU A 132 6.65 -19.34 2.97
C LEU A 132 6.71 -20.10 1.64
N PHE A 133 7.61 -19.69 0.76
CA PHE A 133 7.90 -20.39 -0.48
C PHE A 133 9.11 -21.27 -0.29
N SER A 134 8.92 -22.60 -0.22
CA SER A 134 9.98 -23.58 -0.11
C SER A 134 10.15 -24.35 -1.43
N GLY A 135 11.36 -24.79 -1.73
CA GLY A 135 11.68 -25.57 -2.93
C GLY A 135 13.09 -25.28 -3.45
N PRO A 136 13.57 -26.05 -4.44
CA PRO A 136 14.91 -25.91 -4.99
C PRO A 136 15.16 -24.54 -5.63
N THR A 137 16.42 -24.21 -5.85
CA THR A 137 16.81 -22.96 -6.51
C THR A 137 16.32 -22.96 -7.97
N GLY A 138 15.96 -21.76 -8.47
CA GLY A 138 15.56 -21.62 -9.89
C GLY A 138 14.09 -21.91 -10.21
N VAL A 139 13.28 -22.42 -9.28
CA VAL A 139 11.86 -22.75 -9.54
C VAL A 139 10.91 -21.56 -9.58
N GLY A 140 11.40 -20.33 -9.48
CA GLY A 140 10.57 -19.12 -9.63
C GLY A 140 10.01 -18.53 -8.34
N LYS A 141 10.45 -18.95 -7.15
CA LYS A 141 9.94 -18.40 -5.86
C LYS A 141 9.99 -16.89 -5.77
N THR A 142 11.15 -16.30 -6.05
CA THR A 142 11.35 -14.84 -6.06
C THR A 142 10.57 -14.17 -7.18
N GLU A 143 10.44 -14.85 -8.32
CA GLU A 143 9.73 -14.30 -9.48
C GLU A 143 8.23 -14.15 -9.22
N VAL A 144 7.61 -15.07 -8.48
CA VAL A 144 6.20 -14.92 -8.04
C VAL A 144 6.01 -13.61 -7.27
N ALA A 145 6.89 -13.29 -6.32
CA ALA A 145 6.80 -12.07 -5.53
C ALA A 145 7.01 -10.81 -6.39
N ARG A 146 7.98 -10.85 -7.32
CA ARG A 146 8.26 -9.75 -8.25
C ARG A 146 7.07 -9.48 -9.17
N GLN A 147 6.52 -10.52 -9.78
CA GLN A 147 5.39 -10.40 -10.69
C GLN A 147 4.10 -10.01 -9.95
N LEU A 148 3.94 -10.45 -8.70
CA LEU A 148 2.84 -9.98 -7.84
C LEU A 148 2.93 -8.47 -7.63
N ALA A 149 4.08 -7.96 -7.20
CA ALA A 149 4.30 -6.53 -6.99
C ALA A 149 4.01 -5.73 -8.26
N HIS A 150 4.54 -6.18 -9.41
CA HIS A 150 4.30 -5.57 -10.71
C HIS A 150 2.81 -5.57 -11.12
N SER A 151 2.12 -6.71 -11.00
CA SER A 151 0.70 -6.85 -11.36
C SER A 151 -0.21 -6.01 -10.47
N MET A 152 0.14 -5.87 -9.19
CA MET A 152 -0.59 -5.04 -8.23
C MET A 152 -0.21 -3.55 -8.33
N GLY A 153 0.87 -3.20 -9.03
CA GLY A 153 1.40 -1.84 -9.13
C GLY A 153 1.92 -1.30 -7.80
N ILE A 154 2.43 -2.17 -6.94
CA ILE A 154 3.02 -1.84 -5.63
C ILE A 154 4.52 -2.13 -5.64
N GLU A 155 5.23 -1.56 -4.67
CA GLU A 155 6.69 -1.72 -4.57
C GLU A 155 7.07 -3.12 -4.05
N LEU A 156 8.23 -3.62 -4.52
CA LEU A 156 8.87 -4.82 -3.99
C LEU A 156 10.02 -4.41 -3.09
N VAL A 157 9.85 -4.55 -1.79
CA VAL A 157 10.90 -4.35 -0.79
C VAL A 157 11.59 -5.69 -0.55
N ARG A 158 12.87 -5.78 -0.89
CA ARG A 158 13.64 -7.02 -0.78
C ARG A 158 14.77 -6.86 0.22
N PHE A 159 14.87 -7.83 1.12
CA PHE A 159 16.00 -8.04 2.01
C PHE A 159 16.62 -9.41 1.76
N ASP A 160 17.92 -9.46 1.59
CA ASP A 160 18.68 -10.70 1.51
C ASP A 160 19.11 -11.08 2.93
N MET A 161 18.50 -12.15 3.46
CA MET A 161 18.74 -12.56 4.83
C MET A 161 20.14 -13.14 5.06
N SER A 162 20.88 -13.43 4.00
CA SER A 162 22.30 -13.83 4.11
C SER A 162 23.18 -12.70 4.67
N GLU A 163 22.78 -11.43 4.44
CA GLU A 163 23.49 -10.25 4.98
C GLU A 163 23.24 -10.06 6.48
N TYR A 164 22.22 -10.73 7.05
CA TYR A 164 21.76 -10.57 8.43
C TYR A 164 21.97 -11.82 9.29
N MET A 165 22.89 -12.69 8.94
CA MET A 165 23.18 -13.93 9.69
C MET A 165 23.83 -13.68 11.05
N GLU A 166 24.57 -12.58 11.21
CA GLU A 166 25.26 -12.26 12.44
C GLU A 166 24.37 -11.43 13.38
N ARG A 167 24.52 -11.65 14.70
CA ARG A 167 23.68 -11.01 15.73
C ARG A 167 23.63 -9.48 15.63
N HIS A 168 24.77 -8.85 15.35
CA HIS A 168 24.86 -7.40 15.26
C HIS A 168 24.20 -6.85 13.96
N THR A 169 24.12 -7.64 12.89
CA THR A 169 23.45 -7.22 11.66
C THR A 169 21.92 -7.30 11.76
N VAL A 170 21.39 -8.20 12.59
CA VAL A 170 19.95 -8.27 12.89
C VAL A 170 19.45 -6.97 13.52
N SER A 171 20.23 -6.37 14.43
CA SER A 171 19.88 -5.07 15.03
C SER A 171 19.77 -3.94 14.00
N ARG A 172 20.53 -3.99 12.90
CA ARG A 172 20.38 -3.03 11.79
C ARG A 172 19.08 -3.24 11.01
N LEU A 173 18.60 -4.48 10.95
CA LEU A 173 17.36 -4.80 10.22
C LEU A 173 16.12 -4.35 11.00
N ILE A 174 16.03 -4.68 12.29
CA ILE A 174 14.84 -4.47 13.13
C ILE A 174 14.94 -3.27 14.09
N GLY A 175 16.11 -2.65 14.20
CA GLY A 175 16.42 -1.62 15.18
C GLY A 175 17.11 -2.19 16.45
N ALA A 176 17.88 -1.34 17.14
CA ALA A 176 18.53 -1.71 18.38
C ALA A 176 17.54 -1.61 19.57
N PRO A 177 17.60 -2.54 20.55
CA PRO A 177 16.79 -2.44 21.75
C PRO A 177 17.12 -1.20 22.59
N PRO A 178 16.20 -0.70 23.42
CA PRO A 178 16.48 0.40 24.34
C PRO A 178 17.71 0.14 25.20
N GLY A 179 18.60 1.15 25.29
CA GLY A 179 19.84 1.07 26.06
C GLY A 179 21.08 0.60 25.28
N TYR A 180 20.95 0.26 24.02
CA TYR A 180 22.08 -0.06 23.14
C TYR A 180 22.44 1.12 22.24
N VAL A 181 23.72 1.18 21.83
CA VAL A 181 24.21 2.19 20.88
C VAL A 181 23.44 2.05 19.56
N GLY A 182 22.88 3.16 19.07
CA GLY A 182 22.07 3.17 17.84
C GLY A 182 20.56 2.96 18.05
N PHE A 183 20.08 2.99 19.30
CA PHE A 183 18.63 2.92 19.60
C PHE A 183 17.80 3.99 18.88
N ASP A 184 18.34 5.18 18.68
CA ASP A 184 17.68 6.29 17.98
C ASP A 184 17.62 6.09 16.46
N GLN A 185 18.30 5.07 15.93
CA GLN A 185 18.24 4.70 14.52
C GLN A 185 17.18 3.61 14.32
N GLY A 186 16.18 3.90 13.52
CA GLY A 186 15.19 2.92 13.11
C GLY A 186 15.83 1.71 12.41
N GLY A 187 15.14 0.57 12.40
CA GLY A 187 15.58 -0.59 11.63
C GLY A 187 15.34 -0.39 10.13
N LEU A 188 16.23 -0.92 9.30
CA LEU A 188 16.11 -0.84 7.83
C LEU A 188 14.76 -1.39 7.33
N LEU A 189 14.26 -2.45 7.97
CA LEU A 189 12.97 -3.06 7.65
C LEU A 189 11.81 -2.13 8.04
N THR A 190 11.84 -1.61 9.26
CA THR A 190 10.81 -0.70 9.79
C THR A 190 10.75 0.58 8.97
N ASP A 191 11.89 1.18 8.67
CA ASP A 191 11.99 2.40 7.86
C ASP A 191 11.50 2.17 6.42
N ALA A 192 11.78 1.01 5.83
CA ALA A 192 11.32 0.67 4.49
C ALA A 192 9.79 0.51 4.45
N ILE A 193 9.21 -0.14 5.47
CA ILE A 193 7.76 -0.31 5.58
C ILE A 193 7.05 1.01 5.88
N ASP A 194 7.63 1.86 6.74
CA ASP A 194 7.10 3.20 7.01
C ASP A 194 7.09 4.09 5.76
N LYS A 195 8.14 3.98 4.95
CA LYS A 195 8.19 4.70 3.66
C LYS A 195 7.17 4.18 2.66
N GLN A 196 6.94 2.86 2.66
CA GLN A 196 6.08 2.19 1.68
C GLN A 196 5.19 1.12 2.35
N PRO A 197 4.14 1.53 3.09
CA PRO A 197 3.29 0.64 3.85
C PRO A 197 2.50 -0.36 2.96
N HIS A 198 2.29 -0.02 1.69
CA HIS A 198 1.66 -0.90 0.71
C HIS A 198 2.71 -1.47 -0.24
N SER A 199 3.41 -2.50 0.20
CA SER A 199 4.48 -3.15 -0.56
C SER A 199 4.40 -4.67 -0.45
N VAL A 200 5.11 -5.37 -1.33
CA VAL A 200 5.43 -6.79 -1.18
C VAL A 200 6.78 -6.86 -0.49
N LEU A 201 6.81 -7.36 0.74
CA LEU A 201 8.05 -7.61 1.45
C LEU A 201 8.56 -9.02 1.11
N LEU A 202 9.74 -9.10 0.53
CA LEU A 202 10.43 -10.34 0.20
C LEU A 202 11.67 -10.51 1.09
N LEU A 203 11.63 -11.48 1.97
CA LEU A 203 12.78 -11.93 2.74
C LEU A 203 13.40 -13.14 2.02
N SER A 204 14.53 -12.94 1.36
CA SER A 204 15.19 -13.97 0.56
C SER A 204 16.20 -14.72 1.41
N LEU A 205 16.01 -16.04 1.55
CA LEU A 205 16.96 -16.95 2.20
C LEU A 205 17.73 -17.66 1.08
N ILE A 206 18.93 -17.18 0.74
CA ILE A 206 19.65 -17.70 -0.44
C ILE A 206 20.52 -18.90 -0.06
N HIS A 207 20.88 -19.24 1.02
CA HIS A 207 21.57 -20.50 1.42
C HIS A 207 21.30 -20.80 2.90
N ILE A 208 20.67 -21.90 3.14
CA ILE A 208 20.86 -22.72 4.33
C ILE A 208 21.57 -23.98 3.88
#